data_b2b3f7455f8e8125039a5a3657dedb3c
#
_entry.id   b2b3f7455f8e8125039a5a3657dedb3c
#
_cell.length_a   1.000
_cell.length_b   1.000
_cell.length_c   1.000
_cell.angle_alpha   90.00
_cell.angle_beta   90.00
_cell.angle_gamma   90.00
#
_symmetry.space_group_name_H-M   'P 1'
#
loop_
_entity.id
_entity.type
_entity.pdbx_description
1 polymer ?
#
loop_
_entity_poly.entity_id
_entity_poly.type
_entity_poly.pdbx_seq_one_letter_code
_entity_poly.pdbx_strand_id
1 'polypeptide(L)'
;MEDIAAIPEGSVILLHACAHNPTGVDPTPEQWKEMSALIKKKKLLPYFDMAYQGFASGDVDKDAFALRYFIDEGHNVLLAQSFAKNMGLYGERVGAFTVVCADKDEAARVESQIKILIRPMYSNPPRHGARVACEVSQSQKTGNVRVIVL
;
A
#
# COMPACT_ATOMS: atom_id res chain seq x y z
N MET A 1 16.22 10.88 -8.04
CA MET A 1 17.08 9.67 -8.09
C MET A 1 18.28 9.80 -7.14
N GLU A 2 18.95 10.94 -7.10
CA GLU A 2 20.09 11.19 -6.21
C GLU A 2 19.72 11.01 -4.72
N ASP A 3 18.56 11.54 -4.31
CA ASP A 3 18.08 11.40 -2.92
C ASP A 3 17.88 9.93 -2.53
N ILE A 4 17.30 9.09 -3.43
CA ILE A 4 17.13 7.65 -3.16
C ILE A 4 18.50 6.96 -3.06
N ALA A 5 19.46 7.36 -3.90
CA ALA A 5 20.82 6.82 -3.85
C ALA A 5 21.55 7.16 -2.53
N ALA A 6 21.20 8.28 -1.90
CA ALA A 6 21.77 8.72 -0.62
C ALA A 6 21.18 8.01 0.60
N ILE A 7 19.98 7.38 0.48
CA ILE A 7 19.35 6.67 1.62
C ILE A 7 20.22 5.51 2.07
N PRO A 8 20.43 5.29 3.38
CA PRO A 8 21.17 4.12 3.89
C PRO A 8 20.52 2.79 3.45
N GLU A 9 21.35 1.79 3.14
CA GLU A 9 20.87 0.44 2.80
C GLU A 9 19.96 -0.13 3.91
N GLY A 10 18.91 -0.83 3.52
CA GLY A 10 17.95 -1.44 4.45
C GLY A 10 16.95 -0.49 5.10
N SER A 11 16.96 0.79 4.73
CA SER A 11 15.98 1.77 5.24
C SER A 11 14.59 1.55 4.65
N VAL A 12 13.57 2.11 5.30
CA VAL A 12 12.20 2.21 4.76
C VAL A 12 12.09 3.49 3.93
N ILE A 13 11.49 3.39 2.73
CA ILE A 13 11.17 4.56 1.90
C ILE A 13 9.66 4.68 1.72
N LEU A 14 9.09 5.82 2.13
CA LEU A 14 7.68 6.13 1.94
C LEU A 14 7.45 6.73 0.54
N LEU A 15 6.50 6.17 -0.19
CA LEU A 15 6.13 6.56 -1.54
C LEU A 15 4.61 6.72 -1.66
N HIS A 16 4.13 7.75 -2.35
CA HIS A 16 2.72 7.82 -2.74
C HIS A 16 2.55 7.07 -4.07
N ALA A 17 1.61 6.13 -4.11
CA ALA A 17 1.40 5.31 -5.30
C ALA A 17 0.83 6.11 -6.48
N CYS A 18 0.00 7.12 -6.20
CA CYS A 18 -0.58 8.05 -7.16
C CYS A 18 -1.10 9.31 -6.45
N ALA A 19 -1.35 10.38 -7.20
CA ALA A 19 -1.86 11.67 -6.73
C ALA A 19 -1.09 12.19 -5.51
N HIS A 20 0.22 12.38 -5.68
CA HIS A 20 1.11 12.78 -4.59
C HIS A 20 0.63 14.06 -3.89
N ASN A 21 0.41 13.99 -2.60
CA ASN A 21 0.08 15.13 -1.76
C ASN A 21 1.36 15.61 -1.03
N PRO A 22 1.78 16.88 -1.14
CA PRO A 22 1.01 18.03 -1.64
C PRO A 22 1.30 18.45 -3.08
N THR A 23 2.22 17.82 -3.80
CA THR A 23 2.75 18.37 -5.06
C THR A 23 1.83 18.18 -6.26
N GLY A 24 0.96 17.15 -6.25
CA GLY A 24 0.14 16.79 -7.40
C GLY A 24 0.95 16.25 -8.60
N VAL A 25 2.22 15.89 -8.38
CA VAL A 25 3.12 15.39 -9.44
C VAL A 25 3.46 13.93 -9.14
N ASP A 26 3.14 13.05 -10.08
CA ASP A 26 3.44 11.63 -9.99
C ASP A 26 4.57 11.24 -10.94
N PRO A 27 5.42 10.28 -10.59
CA PRO A 27 6.42 9.73 -11.51
C PRO A 27 5.76 9.03 -12.71
N THR A 28 6.42 9.10 -13.87
CA THR A 28 6.02 8.33 -15.05
C THR A 28 6.26 6.83 -14.83
N PRO A 29 5.65 5.93 -15.63
CA PRO A 29 5.95 4.51 -15.56
C PRO A 29 7.44 4.18 -15.69
N GLU A 30 8.18 4.91 -16.53
CA GLU A 30 9.61 4.73 -16.73
C GLU A 30 10.39 5.14 -15.47
N GLN A 31 10.03 6.26 -14.85
CA GLN A 31 10.62 6.70 -13.59
C GLN A 31 10.34 5.72 -12.44
N TRP A 32 9.14 5.15 -12.38
CA TRP A 32 8.81 4.09 -11.42
C TRP A 32 9.69 2.85 -11.59
N LYS A 33 9.99 2.45 -12.83
CA LYS A 33 10.90 1.34 -13.12
C LYS A 33 12.33 1.64 -12.67
N GLU A 34 12.82 2.85 -12.94
CA GLU A 34 14.15 3.27 -12.48
C GLU A 34 14.25 3.33 -10.96
N MET A 35 13.21 3.87 -10.29
CA MET A 35 13.14 3.92 -8.84
C MET A 35 13.13 2.50 -8.25
N SER A 36 12.33 1.59 -8.79
CA SER A 36 12.27 0.18 -8.36
C SER A 36 13.64 -0.48 -8.43
N ALA A 37 14.35 -0.34 -9.56
CA ALA A 37 15.69 -0.91 -9.73
C ALA A 37 16.68 -0.38 -8.67
N LEU A 38 16.65 0.92 -8.38
CA LEU A 38 17.52 1.54 -7.40
C LEU A 38 17.17 1.11 -5.95
N ILE A 39 15.87 1.08 -5.63
CA ILE A 39 15.34 0.63 -4.33
C ILE A 39 15.74 -0.82 -4.07
N LYS A 40 15.64 -1.69 -5.09
CA LYS A 40 16.06 -3.09 -5.01
C LYS A 40 17.56 -3.22 -4.80
N LYS A 41 18.36 -2.46 -5.57
CA LYS A 41 19.84 -2.45 -5.44
C LYS A 41 20.28 -2.05 -4.03
N LYS A 42 19.58 -1.11 -3.40
CA LYS A 42 19.86 -0.62 -2.04
C LYS A 42 19.16 -1.41 -0.95
N LYS A 43 18.41 -2.45 -1.30
CA LYS A 43 17.62 -3.28 -0.37
C LYS A 43 16.70 -2.43 0.54
N LEU A 44 16.15 -1.33 0.01
CA LEU A 44 15.19 -0.52 0.75
C LEU A 44 13.85 -1.26 0.84
N LEU A 45 13.11 -1.02 1.92
CA LEU A 45 11.74 -1.50 2.08
C LEU A 45 10.76 -0.43 1.60
N PRO A 46 10.10 -0.59 0.44
CA PRO A 46 9.11 0.36 -0.04
C PRO A 46 7.83 0.28 0.80
N TYR A 47 7.37 1.44 1.25
CA TYR A 47 6.12 1.65 1.95
C TYR A 47 5.24 2.59 1.12
N PHE A 48 4.20 2.03 0.51
CA PHE A 48 3.26 2.81 -0.29
C PHE A 48 2.12 3.36 0.55
N ASP A 49 1.86 4.66 0.41
CA ASP A 49 0.62 5.33 0.82
C ASP A 49 -0.28 5.50 -0.42
N MET A 50 -1.53 5.04 -0.31
CA MET A 50 -2.48 5.03 -1.43
C MET A 50 -3.86 5.48 -0.96
N ALA A 51 -4.09 6.80 -1.00
CA ALA A 51 -5.36 7.39 -0.58
C ALA A 51 -6.29 7.77 -1.75
N TYR A 52 -5.76 7.84 -2.97
CA TYR A 52 -6.45 8.44 -4.12
C TYR A 52 -6.58 7.51 -5.33
N GLN A 53 -6.55 6.20 -5.12
CA GLN A 53 -6.72 5.22 -6.21
C GLN A 53 -8.04 5.44 -6.94
N GLY A 54 -7.95 5.61 -8.26
CA GLY A 54 -9.08 5.94 -9.14
C GLY A 54 -9.29 7.44 -9.36
N PHE A 55 -8.62 8.33 -8.59
CA PHE A 55 -8.76 9.78 -8.76
C PHE A 55 -7.65 10.43 -9.59
N ALA A 56 -6.46 9.83 -9.67
CA ALA A 56 -5.36 10.41 -10.44
C ALA A 56 -5.63 10.33 -11.96
N SER A 57 -5.99 9.15 -12.45
CA SER A 57 -6.24 8.90 -13.88
C SER A 57 -7.70 8.61 -14.23
N GLY A 58 -8.59 8.43 -13.25
CA GLY A 58 -9.93 7.90 -13.44
C GLY A 58 -10.00 6.38 -13.62
N ASP A 59 -8.86 5.69 -13.53
CA ASP A 59 -8.73 4.25 -13.73
C ASP A 59 -7.97 3.65 -12.54
N VAL A 60 -8.64 2.77 -11.80
CA VAL A 60 -8.08 2.15 -10.58
C VAL A 60 -6.87 1.26 -10.88
N ASP A 61 -6.81 0.66 -12.06
CA ASP A 61 -5.71 -0.22 -12.45
C ASP A 61 -4.47 0.58 -12.86
N LYS A 62 -4.65 1.69 -13.57
CA LYS A 62 -3.56 2.62 -13.91
C LYS A 62 -2.96 3.24 -12.66
N ASP A 63 -3.81 3.68 -11.72
CA ASP A 63 -3.34 4.29 -10.46
C ASP A 63 -2.60 3.29 -9.57
N ALA A 64 -2.83 1.99 -9.73
CA ALA A 64 -2.11 0.94 -9.01
C ALA A 64 -0.82 0.46 -9.71
N PHE A 65 -0.43 1.07 -10.84
CA PHE A 65 0.72 0.62 -11.63
C PHE A 65 2.00 0.50 -10.81
N ALA A 66 2.37 1.54 -10.08
CA ALA A 66 3.60 1.56 -9.30
C ALA A 66 3.66 0.41 -8.29
N LEU A 67 2.59 0.24 -7.51
CA LEU A 67 2.48 -0.82 -6.52
C LEU A 67 2.60 -2.22 -7.14
N ARG A 68 1.83 -2.48 -8.20
CA ARG A 68 1.84 -3.79 -8.88
C ARG A 68 3.20 -4.09 -9.50
N TYR A 69 3.80 -3.10 -10.15
CA TYR A 69 5.14 -3.25 -10.75
C TYR A 69 6.19 -3.62 -9.69
N PHE A 70 6.17 -2.98 -8.52
CA PHE A 70 7.11 -3.34 -7.44
C PHE A 70 6.90 -4.77 -6.93
N ILE A 71 5.65 -5.21 -6.81
CA ILE A 71 5.33 -6.59 -6.39
C ILE A 71 5.80 -7.59 -7.46
N ASP A 72 5.55 -7.31 -8.73
CA ASP A 72 5.96 -8.17 -9.86
C ASP A 72 7.48 -8.26 -9.97
N GLU A 73 8.20 -7.19 -9.63
CA GLU A 73 9.66 -7.17 -9.52
C GLU A 73 10.19 -7.91 -8.25
N GLY A 74 9.31 -8.43 -7.41
CA GLY A 74 9.66 -9.21 -6.22
C GLY A 74 10.14 -8.40 -5.03
N HIS A 75 9.67 -7.15 -4.89
CA HIS A 75 9.85 -6.41 -3.65
C HIS A 75 8.91 -6.91 -2.56
N ASN A 76 9.41 -7.01 -1.33
CA ASN A 76 8.54 -6.97 -0.16
C ASN A 76 8.00 -5.54 -0.03
N VAL A 77 6.70 -5.39 0.14
CA VAL A 77 6.04 -4.09 0.12
C VAL A 77 5.15 -3.92 1.34
N LEU A 78 5.20 -2.73 1.94
CA LEU A 78 4.17 -2.27 2.87
C LEU A 78 3.21 -1.35 2.11
N LEU A 79 1.90 -1.52 2.32
CA LEU A 79 0.88 -0.70 1.68
C LEU A 79 -0.14 -0.24 2.72
N ALA A 80 -0.31 1.08 2.85
CA ALA A 80 -1.42 1.70 3.55
C ALA A 80 -2.42 2.28 2.53
N GLN A 81 -3.61 1.72 2.48
CA GLN A 81 -4.70 2.22 1.65
C GLN A 81 -5.75 2.92 2.51
N SER A 82 -6.15 4.11 2.11
CA SER A 82 -7.29 4.80 2.70
C SER A 82 -8.53 4.68 1.81
N PHE A 83 -9.64 4.34 2.40
CA PHE A 83 -10.95 4.35 1.71
C PHE A 83 -11.76 5.63 2.01
N ALA A 84 -11.15 6.59 2.69
CA ALA A 84 -11.79 7.86 2.99
C ALA A 84 -12.20 8.61 1.72
N LYS A 85 -11.31 8.71 0.72
CA LYS A 85 -11.54 9.48 -0.51
C LYS A 85 -12.24 8.64 -1.57
N ASN A 86 -11.62 7.57 -2.02
CA ASN A 86 -12.11 6.78 -3.16
C ASN A 86 -13.43 6.05 -2.90
N MET A 87 -13.81 5.81 -1.64
CA MET A 87 -15.13 5.28 -1.26
C MET A 87 -16.00 6.30 -0.52
N GLY A 88 -15.55 7.55 -0.36
CA GLY A 88 -16.30 8.60 0.35
C GLY A 88 -16.49 8.34 1.85
N LEU A 89 -15.68 7.46 2.45
CA LEU A 89 -15.82 7.00 3.84
C LEU A 89 -15.00 7.83 4.85
N TYR A 90 -14.97 9.15 4.68
CA TYR A 90 -14.15 10.06 5.51
C TYR A 90 -14.39 9.91 7.01
N GLY A 91 -15.66 9.86 7.42
CA GLY A 91 -16.07 9.76 8.83
C GLY A 91 -15.88 8.37 9.43
N GLU A 92 -15.83 7.34 8.61
CA GLU A 92 -15.74 5.95 9.04
C GLU A 92 -14.33 5.53 9.49
N ARG A 93 -13.32 6.34 9.19
CA ARG A 93 -11.92 6.08 9.56
C ARG A 93 -11.46 4.68 9.15
N VAL A 94 -11.66 4.30 7.89
CA VAL A 94 -11.40 2.96 7.37
C VAL A 94 -10.35 2.98 6.26
N GLY A 95 -9.52 1.96 6.28
CA GLY A 95 -8.49 1.67 5.28
C GLY A 95 -8.03 0.23 5.39
N ALA A 96 -7.01 -0.12 4.64
CA ALA A 96 -6.38 -1.43 4.70
C ALA A 96 -4.87 -1.27 4.82
N PHE A 97 -4.24 -2.09 5.66
CA PHE A 97 -2.79 -2.23 5.72
C PHE A 97 -2.42 -3.61 5.18
N THR A 98 -1.56 -3.63 4.18
CA THR A 98 -1.12 -4.88 3.54
C THR A 98 0.39 -5.00 3.66
N VAL A 99 0.86 -6.19 3.98
CA VAL A 99 2.28 -6.55 3.97
C VAL A 99 2.49 -7.67 2.95
N VAL A 100 3.31 -7.41 1.95
CA VAL A 100 3.76 -8.42 0.98
C VAL A 100 5.01 -9.05 1.54
N CYS A 101 4.96 -10.35 1.79
CA CYS A 101 6.04 -11.16 2.34
C CYS A 101 6.59 -12.14 1.30
N ALA A 102 7.80 -12.62 1.51
CA ALA A 102 8.44 -13.57 0.60
C ALA A 102 7.69 -14.91 0.52
N ASP A 103 7.11 -15.36 1.64
CA ASP A 103 6.38 -16.62 1.72
C ASP A 103 5.28 -16.60 2.80
N LYS A 104 4.53 -17.71 2.89
CA LYS A 104 3.43 -17.87 3.86
C LYS A 104 3.90 -17.92 5.31
N ASP A 105 5.07 -18.48 5.54
CA ASP A 105 5.62 -18.64 6.89
C ASP A 105 6.08 -17.28 7.43
N GLU A 106 6.69 -16.46 6.59
CA GLU A 106 7.01 -15.06 6.92
C GLU A 106 5.72 -14.27 7.18
N ALA A 107 4.72 -14.39 6.32
CA ALA A 107 3.44 -13.71 6.51
C ALA A 107 2.78 -14.08 7.84
N ALA A 108 2.79 -15.35 8.23
CA ALA A 108 2.24 -15.79 9.51
C ALA A 108 3.01 -15.21 10.71
N ARG A 109 4.35 -15.13 10.62
CA ARG A 109 5.17 -14.49 11.67
C ARG A 109 4.89 -13.00 11.78
N VAL A 110 4.83 -12.30 10.64
CA VAL A 110 4.54 -10.86 10.58
C VAL A 110 3.13 -10.59 11.14
N GLU A 111 2.12 -11.34 10.72
CA GLU A 111 0.74 -11.21 11.23
C GLU A 111 0.69 -11.39 12.76
N SER A 112 1.41 -12.36 13.28
CA SER A 112 1.51 -12.60 14.72
C SER A 112 2.06 -11.38 15.48
N GLN A 113 3.12 -10.74 14.95
CA GLN A 113 3.71 -9.55 15.56
C GLN A 113 2.81 -8.32 15.43
N ILE A 114 2.15 -8.14 14.29
CA ILE A 114 1.19 -7.05 14.08
C ILE A 114 0.04 -7.15 15.11
N LYS A 115 -0.48 -8.35 15.36
CA LYS A 115 -1.53 -8.58 16.40
C LYS A 115 -1.08 -8.14 17.79
N ILE A 116 0.17 -8.37 18.14
CA ILE A 116 0.74 -7.92 19.43
C ILE A 116 0.77 -6.40 19.51
N LEU A 117 1.14 -5.71 18.40
CA LEU A 117 1.19 -4.26 18.34
C LEU A 117 -0.22 -3.63 18.36
N ILE A 118 -1.16 -4.20 17.63
CA ILE A 118 -2.54 -3.71 17.53
C ILE A 118 -3.24 -3.76 18.90
N ARG A 119 -3.02 -4.84 19.66
CA ARG A 119 -3.72 -5.07 20.91
C ARG A 119 -3.66 -3.89 21.90
N PRO A 120 -2.50 -3.30 22.21
CA PRO A 120 -2.42 -2.13 23.08
C PRO A 120 -2.77 -0.80 22.37
N MET A 121 -2.63 -0.70 21.03
CA MET A 121 -2.88 0.56 20.31
C MET A 121 -4.37 0.91 20.25
N TYR A 122 -5.22 -0.03 19.81
CA TYR A 122 -6.67 0.20 19.66
C TYR A 122 -7.51 -1.06 19.80
N SER A 123 -6.90 -2.22 20.04
CA SER A 123 -7.53 -3.54 20.24
C SER A 123 -8.30 -4.06 19.01
N ASN A 124 -9.32 -3.33 18.55
CA ASN A 124 -10.11 -3.63 17.36
C ASN A 124 -10.45 -2.34 16.62
N PRO A 125 -10.39 -2.31 15.28
CA PRO A 125 -10.85 -1.17 14.51
C PRO A 125 -12.38 -1.04 14.54
N PRO A 126 -12.95 0.14 14.22
CA PRO A 126 -14.37 0.31 13.98
C PRO A 126 -14.84 -0.63 12.86
N ARG A 127 -15.97 -1.35 13.10
CA ARG A 127 -16.41 -2.41 12.16
C ARG A 127 -17.33 -1.89 11.06
N HIS A 128 -18.04 -0.78 11.27
CA HIS A 128 -19.05 -0.29 10.32
C HIS A 128 -18.43 0.06 8.97
N GLY A 129 -17.46 0.95 8.94
CA GLY A 129 -16.78 1.34 7.70
C GLY A 129 -16.08 0.17 7.00
N ALA A 130 -15.46 -0.73 7.76
CA ALA A 130 -14.86 -1.93 7.21
C ALA A 130 -15.87 -2.86 6.53
N ARG A 131 -17.06 -3.02 7.09
CA ARG A 131 -18.17 -3.79 6.47
C ARG A 131 -18.65 -3.14 5.18
N VAL A 132 -18.82 -1.82 5.16
CA VAL A 132 -19.20 -1.08 3.94
C VAL A 132 -18.15 -1.30 2.85
N ALA A 133 -16.85 -1.12 3.17
CA ALA A 133 -15.78 -1.34 2.21
C ALA A 133 -15.72 -2.78 1.70
N CYS A 134 -15.92 -3.78 2.56
CA CYS A 134 -15.97 -5.18 2.17
C CYS A 134 -17.13 -5.49 1.22
N GLU A 135 -18.33 -4.97 1.51
CA GLU A 135 -19.52 -5.18 0.67
C GLU A 135 -19.32 -4.64 -0.74
N VAL A 136 -18.82 -3.40 -0.84
CA VAL A 136 -18.50 -2.77 -2.13
C VAL A 136 -17.43 -3.56 -2.89
N SER A 137 -16.36 -4.01 -2.20
CA SER A 137 -15.27 -4.75 -2.83
C SER A 137 -15.67 -6.15 -3.28
N GLN A 138 -16.58 -6.83 -2.58
CA GLN A 138 -17.07 -8.16 -2.95
C GLN A 138 -18.03 -8.13 -4.13
N SER A 139 -18.75 -7.04 -4.32
CA SER A 139 -19.64 -6.86 -5.47
C SER A 139 -18.86 -6.69 -6.78
N GLN A 140 -17.60 -6.26 -6.70
CA GLN A 140 -16.66 -6.24 -7.82
C GLN A 140 -15.80 -7.51 -7.72
N LYS A 141 -16.11 -8.53 -8.51
CA LYS A 141 -15.34 -9.80 -8.57
C LYS A 141 -13.88 -9.50 -8.91
N THR A 142 -13.03 -9.36 -7.91
CA THR A 142 -11.59 -9.26 -8.07
C THR A 142 -10.90 -10.40 -7.32
N GLY A 143 -9.95 -11.01 -8.01
CA GLY A 143 -9.28 -12.24 -7.64
C GLY A 143 -8.57 -12.24 -6.29
N ASN A 144 -8.14 -13.44 -5.89
CA ASN A 144 -7.53 -13.84 -4.62
C ASN A 144 -6.37 -12.94 -4.12
N VAL A 145 -6.68 -11.84 -3.48
CA VAL A 145 -5.74 -11.11 -2.63
C VAL A 145 -6.26 -11.17 -1.19
N ARG A 146 -5.50 -11.79 -0.29
CA ARG A 146 -5.82 -11.73 1.15
C ARG A 146 -5.43 -10.34 1.66
N VAL A 147 -6.43 -9.47 1.80
CA VAL A 147 -6.27 -8.16 2.43
C VAL A 147 -6.53 -8.31 3.92
N ILE A 148 -5.55 -7.94 4.73
CA ILE A 148 -5.75 -7.76 6.16
C ILE A 148 -6.32 -6.34 6.33
N VAL A 149 -7.62 -6.22 6.63
CA VAL A 149 -8.26 -4.95 6.95
C VAL A 149 -7.99 -4.67 8.43
N LEU A 150 -7.27 -3.61 8.69
CA LEU A 150 -6.97 -3.12 10.04
C LEU A 150 -7.83 -1.91 10.37
#